data_64618dde9ddee8a51888f72b9b873e98
#
_entry.id   64618dde9ddee8a51888f72b9b873e98
#
_cell.length_a   1.000
_cell.length_b   1.000
_cell.length_c   1.000
_cell.angle_alpha   90.00
_cell.angle_beta   90.00
_cell.angle_gamma   90.00
#
_symmetry.space_group_name_H-M   'P 1'
#
loop_
_entity.id
_entity.type
_entity.pdbx_description
1 polymer ?
#
loop_
_entity_poly.entity_id
_entity_poly.type
_entity_poly.pdbx_seq_one_letter_code
_entity_poly.pdbx_strand_id
1 'polypeptide(L)'
;MTPLTASLEKGYNVLSTRREGSYMFTGFSQETSEFMMNLALNNDRPWFERHREIYERSLKRPMDELAKEVMAEMVRRFPDDPFELHVSRIYRDARRLFGRGPYKEELWFSIKPSRNMEGGGNLFFGIDALSWQVGCDFWRDPKGMAGFRKSMDDDPEPFLKLVRWFNGQDYFTLHGYDYSRKKGHADDELSPWYNKKNFWMMHREPFNEKLFSHDFVTLCADDLSALMPFYRYFLQVYGYGA
;
A
#
# COMPACT_ATOMS: atom_id res chain seq x y z
N MET A 1 31.36 -37.11 24.29
CA MET A 1 30.46 -35.95 24.63
C MET A 1 30.69 -34.88 23.60
N THR A 2 29.84 -34.87 22.60
CA THR A 2 29.90 -33.93 21.46
C THR A 2 28.64 -33.07 21.50
N PRO A 3 28.72 -31.75 21.44
CA PRO A 3 27.52 -30.95 21.29
C PRO A 3 27.18 -30.82 19.80
N LEU A 4 25.92 -31.10 19.49
CA LEU A 4 25.28 -30.81 18.21
C LEU A 4 25.09 -29.31 18.04
N THR A 5 25.75 -28.76 17.04
CA THR A 5 25.38 -27.49 16.44
C THR A 5 24.47 -27.76 15.24
N ALA A 6 23.18 -27.60 15.41
CA ALA A 6 22.22 -27.61 14.30
C ALA A 6 22.12 -26.21 13.73
N SER A 7 22.72 -26.06 12.55
CA SER A 7 22.56 -24.93 11.65
C SER A 7 21.10 -24.87 11.15
N LEU A 8 20.41 -23.79 11.47
CA LEU A 8 19.10 -23.46 10.87
C LEU A 8 19.32 -22.46 9.72
N GLU A 9 19.81 -22.97 8.61
CA GLU A 9 19.61 -22.35 7.31
C GLU A 9 18.19 -22.67 6.85
N LYS A 10 17.26 -21.78 7.08
CA LYS A 10 15.97 -21.78 6.37
C LYS A 10 16.02 -20.73 5.27
N GLY A 11 16.25 -21.26 4.08
CA GLY A 11 16.24 -20.73 2.78
C GLY A 11 15.08 -19.79 2.47
N TYR A 12 15.44 -18.60 2.09
CA TYR A 12 14.62 -17.74 1.27
C TYR A 12 14.46 -18.38 -0.10
N ASN A 13 13.31 -18.95 -0.35
CA ASN A 13 12.96 -19.48 -1.65
C ASN A 13 12.67 -18.30 -2.59
N VAL A 14 13.72 -17.75 -3.18
CA VAL A 14 13.61 -16.87 -4.34
C VAL A 14 13.20 -17.77 -5.51
N LEU A 15 11.91 -17.77 -5.80
CA LEU A 15 11.35 -18.56 -6.88
C LEU A 15 11.94 -18.13 -8.22
N SER A 16 12.69 -19.10 -8.78
CA SER A 16 13.01 -19.35 -10.17
C SER A 16 13.07 -18.15 -11.13
N THR A 17 14.25 -17.72 -11.28
CA THR A 17 14.99 -17.31 -12.46
C THR A 17 14.43 -17.80 -13.80
N ARG A 18 13.61 -16.98 -14.45
CA ARG A 18 13.90 -16.61 -15.82
C ARG A 18 14.74 -15.33 -15.73
N ARG A 19 15.90 -15.32 -16.39
CA ARG A 19 16.69 -14.12 -16.65
C ARG A 19 15.90 -13.26 -17.67
N GLU A 20 14.86 -12.63 -17.23
CA GLU A 20 14.33 -11.42 -17.84
C GLU A 20 15.29 -10.32 -17.42
N GLY A 21 15.83 -9.58 -18.38
CA GLY A 21 16.74 -8.49 -18.10
C GLY A 21 16.13 -7.61 -17.01
N SER A 22 16.92 -7.30 -15.97
CA SER A 22 16.50 -6.38 -14.92
C SER A 22 16.25 -5.02 -15.56
N TYR A 23 15.02 -4.77 -15.96
CA TYR A 23 14.62 -3.44 -16.40
C TYR A 23 14.49 -2.58 -15.14
N MET A 24 15.20 -1.48 -15.14
CA MET A 24 15.15 -0.46 -14.09
C MET A 24 13.99 0.47 -14.38
N PHE A 25 13.27 0.88 -13.34
CA PHE A 25 12.22 1.89 -13.46
C PHE A 25 12.81 3.20 -14.00
N THR A 26 12.31 3.66 -15.10
CA THR A 26 12.79 4.90 -15.75
C THR A 26 11.76 6.04 -15.70
N GLY A 27 10.63 5.77 -15.05
CA GLY A 27 9.50 6.70 -14.95
C GLY A 27 8.25 6.20 -15.65
N PHE A 28 7.11 6.72 -15.21
CA PHE A 28 5.90 6.75 -16.02
C PHE A 28 6.05 7.84 -17.10
N SER A 29 5.04 8.02 -17.93
CA SER A 29 5.05 9.03 -18.99
C SER A 29 3.66 9.65 -19.15
N GLN A 30 3.56 10.70 -19.94
CA GLN A 30 2.28 11.28 -20.31
C GLN A 30 1.36 10.25 -20.98
N GLU A 31 1.92 9.30 -21.75
CA GLU A 31 1.17 8.20 -22.35
C GLU A 31 0.47 7.31 -21.29
N THR A 32 1.00 7.22 -20.07
CA THR A 32 0.36 6.51 -18.96
C THR A 32 -0.98 7.15 -18.61
N SER A 33 -1.00 8.46 -18.37
CA SER A 33 -2.21 9.23 -18.08
C SER A 33 -3.22 9.16 -19.24
N GLU A 34 -2.76 9.38 -20.48
CA GLU A 34 -3.59 9.30 -21.68
C GLU A 34 -4.22 7.92 -21.87
N PHE A 35 -3.45 6.84 -21.67
CA PHE A 35 -3.98 5.48 -21.73
C PHE A 35 -5.09 5.27 -20.70
N MET A 36 -4.85 5.70 -19.43
CA MET A 36 -5.82 5.50 -18.35
C MET A 36 -7.10 6.33 -18.56
N MET A 37 -7.00 7.56 -19.07
CA MET A 37 -8.16 8.38 -19.47
C MET A 37 -8.98 7.68 -20.56
N ASN A 38 -8.31 7.23 -21.60
CA ASN A 38 -8.97 6.54 -22.72
C ASN A 38 -9.59 5.21 -22.29
N LEU A 39 -8.94 4.47 -21.37
CA LEU A 39 -9.50 3.26 -20.79
C LEU A 39 -10.78 3.56 -20.00
N ALA A 40 -10.82 4.64 -19.23
CA ALA A 40 -12.03 5.02 -18.47
C ALA A 40 -13.22 5.31 -19.39
N LEU A 41 -12.96 5.92 -20.55
CA LEU A 41 -13.99 6.24 -21.56
C LEU A 41 -14.42 5.03 -22.39
N ASN A 42 -13.54 4.02 -22.55
CA ASN A 42 -13.72 2.87 -23.44
C ASN A 42 -13.46 1.55 -22.69
N ASN A 43 -14.11 1.38 -21.54
CA ASN A 43 -13.81 0.27 -20.62
C ASN A 43 -14.47 -1.04 -21.07
N ASP A 44 -14.04 -1.55 -22.24
CA ASP A 44 -14.47 -2.81 -22.82
C ASP A 44 -13.28 -3.66 -23.33
N ARG A 45 -13.52 -4.95 -23.53
CA ARG A 45 -12.48 -5.89 -24.00
C ARG A 45 -11.96 -5.57 -25.39
N PRO A 46 -12.80 -5.32 -26.43
CA PRO A 46 -12.31 -5.03 -27.76
C PRO A 46 -11.39 -3.82 -27.82
N TRP A 47 -11.71 -2.75 -27.07
CA TRP A 47 -10.85 -1.58 -26.99
C TRP A 47 -9.53 -1.90 -26.33
N PHE A 48 -9.54 -2.58 -25.17
CA PHE A 48 -8.35 -2.94 -24.43
C PHE A 48 -7.40 -3.83 -25.24
N GLU A 49 -7.92 -4.83 -25.93
CA GLU A 49 -7.08 -5.72 -26.74
C GLU A 49 -6.35 -4.96 -27.87
N ARG A 50 -6.99 -3.96 -28.48
CA ARG A 50 -6.33 -3.10 -29.48
C ARG A 50 -5.25 -2.20 -28.90
N HIS A 51 -5.32 -1.89 -27.59
CA HIS A 51 -4.40 -0.99 -26.90
C HIS A 51 -3.52 -1.73 -25.86
N ARG A 52 -3.51 -3.06 -25.88
CA ARG A 52 -2.76 -3.89 -24.92
C ARG A 52 -1.27 -3.55 -24.92
N GLU A 53 -0.67 -3.29 -26.07
CA GLU A 53 0.74 -2.95 -26.16
C GLU A 53 1.06 -1.63 -25.46
N ILE A 54 0.19 -0.64 -25.57
CA ILE A 54 0.31 0.62 -24.84
C ILE A 54 0.21 0.37 -23.34
N TYR A 55 -0.78 -0.41 -22.88
CA TYR A 55 -0.91 -0.80 -21.49
C TYR A 55 0.37 -1.44 -20.95
N GLU A 56 0.94 -2.41 -21.66
CA GLU A 56 2.12 -3.14 -21.19
C GLU A 56 3.34 -2.23 -21.08
N ARG A 57 3.58 -1.33 -22.04
CA ARG A 57 4.77 -0.47 -22.04
C ARG A 57 4.64 0.76 -21.17
N SER A 58 3.45 1.40 -21.14
CA SER A 58 3.31 2.72 -20.47
C SER A 58 2.79 2.62 -19.04
N LEU A 59 2.12 1.52 -18.66
CA LEU A 59 1.54 1.38 -17.32
C LEU A 59 2.02 0.12 -16.59
N LYS A 60 1.85 -1.07 -17.19
CA LYS A 60 2.10 -2.34 -16.49
C LYS A 60 3.57 -2.54 -16.14
N ARG A 61 4.46 -2.39 -17.12
CA ARG A 61 5.89 -2.54 -16.92
C ARG A 61 6.44 -1.50 -15.95
N PRO A 62 6.21 -0.18 -16.12
CA PRO A 62 6.65 0.81 -15.15
C PRO A 62 6.13 0.56 -13.74
N MET A 63 4.87 0.12 -13.58
CA MET A 63 4.31 -0.23 -12.27
C MET A 63 5.05 -1.40 -11.62
N ASP A 64 5.35 -2.46 -12.38
CA ASP A 64 6.06 -3.64 -11.86
C ASP A 64 7.52 -3.31 -11.48
N GLU A 65 8.19 -2.46 -12.27
CA GLU A 65 9.56 -2.00 -12.03
C GLU A 65 9.60 -1.11 -10.78
N LEU A 66 8.76 -0.09 -10.70
CA LEU A 66 8.64 0.76 -9.51
C LEU A 66 8.36 -0.07 -8.25
N ALA A 67 7.40 -0.97 -8.31
CA ALA A 67 7.02 -1.80 -7.16
C ALA A 67 8.18 -2.66 -6.65
N LYS A 68 8.97 -3.24 -7.56
CA LYS A 68 10.14 -4.07 -7.21
C LYS A 68 11.25 -3.22 -6.59
N GLU A 69 11.55 -2.06 -7.17
CA GLU A 69 12.63 -1.20 -6.67
C GLU A 69 12.27 -0.53 -5.34
N VAL A 70 11.03 -0.05 -5.19
CA VAL A 70 10.54 0.46 -3.90
C VAL A 70 10.58 -0.65 -2.83
N MET A 71 10.14 -1.87 -3.16
CA MET A 71 10.23 -3.01 -2.24
C MET A 71 11.68 -3.31 -1.84
N ALA A 72 12.62 -3.31 -2.79
CA ALA A 72 14.02 -3.54 -2.51
C ALA A 72 14.60 -2.46 -1.58
N GLU A 73 14.23 -1.21 -1.81
CA GLU A 73 14.64 -0.07 -0.98
C GLU A 73 14.04 -0.17 0.43
N MET A 74 12.77 -0.56 0.57
CA MET A 74 12.14 -0.78 1.88
C MET A 74 12.80 -1.92 2.65
N VAL A 75 13.11 -3.04 2.02
CA VAL A 75 13.86 -4.16 2.64
C VAL A 75 15.26 -3.71 3.06
N ARG A 76 15.94 -2.90 2.26
CA ARG A 76 17.26 -2.35 2.61
C ARG A 76 17.21 -1.45 3.85
N ARG A 77 16.16 -0.61 3.95
CA ARG A 77 15.99 0.33 5.09
C ARG A 77 15.49 -0.37 6.35
N PHE A 78 14.68 -1.41 6.20
CA PHE A 78 13.98 -2.11 7.28
C PHE A 78 14.12 -3.62 7.15
N PRO A 79 15.34 -4.16 7.29
CA PRO A 79 15.64 -5.57 7.02
C PRO A 79 14.93 -6.56 7.96
N ASP A 80 14.53 -6.10 9.14
CA ASP A 80 13.86 -6.94 10.15
C ASP A 80 12.33 -7.00 9.97
N ASP A 81 11.77 -6.13 9.13
CA ASP A 81 10.32 -6.12 8.88
C ASP A 81 9.94 -7.15 7.80
N PRO A 82 8.91 -7.96 8.06
CA PRO A 82 8.49 -9.03 7.16
C PRO A 82 7.60 -8.50 6.04
N PHE A 83 8.18 -8.09 4.93
CA PHE A 83 7.46 -7.53 3.79
C PHE A 83 7.09 -8.58 2.73
N GLU A 84 5.91 -8.43 2.14
CA GLU A 84 5.45 -9.12 0.93
C GLU A 84 4.88 -8.09 -0.05
N LEU A 85 5.40 -8.11 -1.28
CA LEU A 85 4.92 -7.23 -2.35
C LEU A 85 3.68 -7.83 -3.02
N HIS A 86 2.67 -7.00 -3.24
CA HIS A 86 1.53 -7.31 -4.08
C HIS A 86 1.29 -6.20 -5.11
N VAL A 87 1.31 -6.54 -6.40
CA VAL A 87 0.95 -5.63 -7.49
C VAL A 87 -0.45 -5.97 -8.01
N SER A 88 -1.32 -4.98 -8.08
CA SER A 88 -2.70 -5.20 -8.51
C SER A 88 -2.77 -5.53 -10.01
N ARG A 89 -3.72 -6.40 -10.38
CA ARG A 89 -4.05 -6.65 -11.78
C ARG A 89 -5.01 -5.59 -12.29
N ILE A 90 -4.92 -5.25 -13.57
CA ILE A 90 -5.83 -4.30 -14.23
C ILE A 90 -7.28 -4.80 -14.26
N TYR A 91 -7.49 -6.12 -14.29
CA TYR A 91 -8.82 -6.71 -14.36
C TYR A 91 -9.61 -6.55 -13.06
N ARG A 92 -10.86 -6.13 -13.17
CA ARG A 92 -11.83 -6.19 -12.04
C ARG A 92 -12.28 -7.64 -11.84
N ASP A 93 -12.62 -7.97 -10.61
CA ASP A 93 -13.32 -9.23 -10.31
C ASP A 93 -14.70 -9.20 -10.97
N ALA A 94 -14.99 -10.17 -11.83
CA ALA A 94 -16.25 -10.26 -12.57
C ALA A 94 -17.48 -10.28 -11.66
N ARG A 95 -17.34 -10.77 -10.43
CA ARG A 95 -18.42 -10.78 -9.42
C ARG A 95 -18.70 -9.39 -8.83
N ARG A 96 -17.82 -8.40 -9.03
CA ARG A 96 -17.85 -7.06 -8.43
C ARG A 96 -17.89 -5.95 -9.47
N LEU A 97 -18.40 -6.20 -10.65
CA LEU A 97 -18.48 -5.19 -11.72
C LEU A 97 -19.48 -4.08 -11.37
N PHE A 98 -20.67 -4.43 -10.85
CA PHE A 98 -21.72 -3.48 -10.49
C PHE A 98 -22.00 -2.42 -11.58
N GLY A 99 -22.07 -2.86 -12.84
CA GLY A 99 -22.29 -1.99 -14.00
C GLY A 99 -21.05 -1.24 -14.50
N ARG A 100 -19.89 -1.40 -13.85
CA ARG A 100 -18.60 -0.85 -14.32
C ARG A 100 -17.96 -1.79 -15.35
N GLY A 101 -17.10 -1.23 -16.21
CA GLY A 101 -16.31 -2.00 -17.15
C GLY A 101 -15.36 -3.02 -16.50
N PRO A 102 -14.81 -3.96 -17.29
CA PRO A 102 -14.00 -5.07 -16.80
C PRO A 102 -12.61 -4.67 -16.28
N TYR A 103 -12.18 -3.43 -16.52
CA TYR A 103 -10.86 -2.95 -16.12
C TYR A 103 -10.94 -1.91 -15.01
N LYS A 104 -9.90 -1.87 -14.17
CA LYS A 104 -9.73 -0.83 -13.15
C LYS A 104 -9.25 0.45 -13.80
N GLU A 105 -9.65 1.58 -13.24
CA GLU A 105 -9.22 2.92 -13.64
C GLU A 105 -8.08 3.43 -12.76
N GLU A 106 -7.65 2.61 -11.81
CA GLU A 106 -6.52 2.83 -10.91
C GLU A 106 -5.69 1.55 -10.84
N LEU A 107 -4.38 1.67 -10.93
CA LEU A 107 -3.45 0.58 -10.69
C LEU A 107 -2.62 0.89 -9.44
N TRP A 108 -2.31 -0.13 -8.63
CA TRP A 108 -1.61 0.06 -7.37
C TRP A 108 -0.72 -1.14 -7.03
N PHE A 109 0.27 -0.91 -6.18
CA PHE A 109 0.92 -1.98 -5.44
C PHE A 109 0.82 -1.73 -3.94
N SER A 110 0.99 -2.78 -3.15
CA SER A 110 1.11 -2.69 -1.71
C SER A 110 2.25 -3.55 -1.18
N ILE A 111 2.89 -3.04 -0.14
CA ILE A 111 3.84 -3.74 0.71
C ILE A 111 3.09 -4.04 2.00
N LYS A 112 2.90 -5.31 2.28
CA LYS A 112 2.09 -5.81 3.39
C LYS A 112 2.91 -6.79 4.23
N PRO A 113 2.43 -7.14 5.44
CA PRO A 113 3.03 -8.21 6.22
C PRO A 113 3.05 -9.53 5.44
N SER A 114 4.10 -10.33 5.64
CA SER A 114 4.20 -11.63 4.98
C SER A 114 3.01 -12.54 5.36
N ARG A 115 2.68 -13.52 4.50
CA ARG A 115 1.51 -14.41 4.65
C ARG A 115 1.45 -15.18 5.97
N ASN A 116 2.58 -15.30 6.65
CA ASN A 116 2.66 -15.99 7.94
C ASN A 116 2.30 -15.10 9.13
N MET A 117 2.00 -13.82 8.87
CA MET A 117 1.56 -12.87 9.89
C MET A 117 0.12 -12.47 9.63
N GLU A 118 -0.71 -12.67 10.64
CA GLU A 118 -2.07 -12.14 10.60
C GLU A 118 -2.05 -10.64 10.92
N GLY A 119 -2.72 -9.85 10.10
CA GLY A 119 -2.97 -8.45 10.40
C GLY A 119 -1.95 -7.43 9.90
N GLY A 120 -1.99 -6.26 10.51
CA GLY A 120 -1.20 -5.08 10.15
C GLY A 120 -1.87 -4.17 9.12
N GLY A 121 -1.26 -3.04 8.84
CA GLY A 121 -1.60 -2.15 7.74
C GLY A 121 -0.91 -2.57 6.44
N ASN A 122 -1.24 -1.90 5.36
CA ASN A 122 -0.49 -2.02 4.11
C ASN A 122 0.10 -0.66 3.77
N LEU A 123 1.37 -0.63 3.41
CA LEU A 123 1.94 0.50 2.71
C LEU A 123 1.56 0.39 1.23
N PHE A 124 1.19 1.46 0.59
CA PHE A 124 0.71 1.39 -0.78
C PHE A 124 1.15 2.58 -1.63
N PHE A 125 1.23 2.36 -2.92
CA PHE A 125 1.27 3.36 -3.98
C PHE A 125 0.14 3.07 -4.96
N GLY A 126 -0.52 4.10 -5.48
CA GLY A 126 -1.56 4.01 -6.49
C GLY A 126 -1.43 5.14 -7.52
N ILE A 127 -1.88 4.85 -8.74
CA ILE A 127 -1.89 5.80 -9.85
C ILE A 127 -3.19 5.66 -10.64
N ASP A 128 -3.81 6.78 -10.95
CA ASP A 128 -4.93 6.90 -11.88
C ASP A 128 -4.58 7.89 -13.01
N ALA A 129 -5.55 8.15 -13.89
CA ALA A 129 -5.33 9.05 -15.03
C ALA A 129 -4.95 10.48 -14.63
N LEU A 130 -5.33 10.95 -13.45
CA LEU A 130 -5.25 12.34 -13.03
C LEU A 130 -4.29 12.57 -11.87
N SER A 131 -3.93 11.50 -11.14
CA SER A 131 -3.19 11.62 -9.88
C SER A 131 -2.40 10.37 -9.54
N TRP A 132 -1.49 10.53 -8.59
CA TRP A 132 -0.86 9.42 -7.86
C TRP A 132 -1.01 9.63 -6.36
N GLN A 133 -0.86 8.55 -5.61
CA GLN A 133 -0.99 8.56 -4.16
C GLN A 133 -0.06 7.54 -3.52
N VAL A 134 0.42 7.84 -2.33
CA VAL A 134 1.25 6.97 -1.51
C VAL A 134 0.76 7.04 -0.08
N GLY A 135 0.77 5.91 0.63
CA GLY A 135 0.22 5.92 1.97
C GLY A 135 0.32 4.61 2.73
N CYS A 136 -0.38 4.59 3.87
CA CYS A 136 -0.57 3.41 4.70
C CYS A 136 -2.05 3.27 5.04
N ASP A 137 -2.62 2.09 4.83
CA ASP A 137 -4.00 1.78 5.19
C ASP A 137 -4.08 0.88 6.43
N PHE A 138 -5.21 0.98 7.14
CA PHE A 138 -5.63 0.04 8.16
C PHE A 138 -7.07 -0.37 7.86
N TRP A 139 -7.20 -1.29 6.92
CA TRP A 139 -8.49 -1.81 6.50
C TRP A 139 -8.72 -3.19 7.11
N ARG A 140 -9.49 -3.23 8.20
CA ARG A 140 -9.69 -4.43 8.99
C ARG A 140 -11.16 -4.80 9.11
N ASP A 141 -11.39 -6.05 9.46
CA ASP A 141 -12.68 -6.53 9.86
C ASP A 141 -13.10 -5.92 11.24
N PRO A 142 -14.34 -6.10 11.66
CA PRO A 142 -14.81 -5.54 12.93
C PRO A 142 -13.99 -5.99 14.15
N LYS A 143 -13.43 -7.21 14.14
CA LYS A 143 -12.59 -7.73 15.22
C LYS A 143 -11.25 -7.00 15.27
N GLY A 144 -10.56 -6.84 14.14
CA GLY A 144 -9.31 -6.08 14.06
C GLY A 144 -9.47 -4.62 14.47
N MET A 145 -10.60 -3.98 14.09
CA MET A 145 -10.91 -2.62 14.54
C MET A 145 -11.28 -2.54 16.03
N ALA A 146 -11.83 -3.61 16.61
CA ALA A 146 -12.06 -3.67 18.05
C ALA A 146 -10.73 -3.79 18.82
N GLY A 147 -9.80 -4.64 18.36
CA GLY A 147 -8.46 -4.74 18.93
C GLY A 147 -7.69 -3.43 18.88
N PHE A 148 -7.77 -2.69 17.75
CA PHE A 148 -7.18 -1.37 17.63
C PHE A 148 -7.73 -0.37 18.65
N ARG A 149 -9.05 -0.33 18.89
CA ARG A 149 -9.65 0.52 19.94
C ARG A 149 -9.23 0.09 21.32
N LYS A 150 -9.27 -1.23 21.58
CA LYS A 150 -8.87 -1.77 22.88
C LYS A 150 -7.43 -1.42 23.22
N SER A 151 -6.50 -1.42 22.26
CA SER A 151 -5.12 -1.02 22.53
C SER A 151 -4.98 0.44 22.95
N MET A 152 -5.85 1.32 22.41
CA MET A 152 -5.90 2.73 22.85
C MET A 152 -6.59 2.90 24.21
N ASP A 153 -7.59 2.06 24.51
CA ASP A 153 -8.27 2.09 25.82
C ASP A 153 -7.35 1.62 26.96
N ASP A 154 -6.53 0.60 26.67
CA ASP A 154 -5.61 0.02 27.66
C ASP A 154 -4.34 0.88 27.86
N ASP A 155 -3.76 1.41 26.78
CA ASP A 155 -2.59 2.31 26.78
C ASP A 155 -2.62 3.25 25.58
N PRO A 156 -3.12 4.48 25.73
CA PRO A 156 -3.25 5.42 24.62
C PRO A 156 -1.91 6.01 24.14
N GLU A 157 -0.89 6.08 25.02
CA GLU A 157 0.34 6.82 24.75
C GLU A 157 1.13 6.38 23.51
N PRO A 158 1.28 5.07 23.20
CA PRO A 158 1.98 4.66 22.00
C PRO A 158 1.36 5.20 20.72
N PHE A 159 0.02 5.16 20.60
CA PHE A 159 -0.67 5.67 19.43
C PHE A 159 -0.79 7.19 19.43
N LEU A 160 -0.98 7.80 20.59
CA LEU A 160 -1.06 9.25 20.76
C LEU A 160 0.22 9.95 20.26
N LYS A 161 1.41 9.36 20.50
CA LYS A 161 2.67 9.86 19.93
C LYS A 161 2.66 9.90 18.41
N LEU A 162 2.13 8.84 17.77
CA LEU A 162 2.00 8.78 16.32
C LEU A 162 1.00 9.82 15.80
N VAL A 163 -0.13 9.97 16.48
CA VAL A 163 -1.15 10.97 16.14
C VAL A 163 -0.60 12.39 16.26
N ARG A 164 0.17 12.69 17.30
CA ARG A 164 0.81 14.02 17.47
C ARG A 164 1.81 14.30 16.37
N TRP A 165 2.64 13.31 16.00
CA TRP A 165 3.51 13.45 14.82
C TRP A 165 2.67 13.72 13.55
N PHE A 166 1.60 12.95 13.35
CA PHE A 166 0.73 13.09 12.19
C PHE A 166 0.05 14.46 12.12
N ASN A 167 -0.41 14.99 13.25
CA ASN A 167 -1.04 16.31 13.33
C ASN A 167 -0.03 17.47 13.20
N GLY A 168 1.26 17.21 13.38
CA GLY A 168 2.35 18.19 13.24
C GLY A 168 2.85 18.37 11.80
N GLN A 169 2.26 17.66 10.82
CA GLN A 169 2.62 17.76 9.41
C GLN A 169 1.36 17.97 8.56
N ASP A 170 1.51 18.49 7.34
CA ASP A 170 0.43 18.78 6.37
C ASP A 170 0.54 17.96 5.06
N TYR A 171 1.54 17.09 4.98
CA TYR A 171 1.83 16.29 3.79
C TYR A 171 0.88 15.09 3.64
N PHE A 172 0.68 14.32 4.72
CA PHE A 172 -0.27 13.21 4.73
C PHE A 172 -1.62 13.64 5.33
N THR A 173 -2.70 13.15 4.77
CA THR A 173 -4.07 13.38 5.23
C THR A 173 -4.73 12.08 5.68
N LEU A 174 -5.55 12.15 6.73
CA LEU A 174 -6.31 11.02 7.25
C LEU A 174 -7.66 10.92 6.53
N HIS A 175 -7.92 9.76 5.96
CA HIS A 175 -9.18 9.40 5.32
C HIS A 175 -9.80 8.18 5.98
N GLY A 176 -11.04 7.86 5.61
CA GLY A 176 -11.71 6.64 6.07
C GLY A 176 -13.21 6.81 6.20
N TYR A 177 -13.84 5.74 6.66
CA TYR A 177 -15.28 5.70 6.88
C TYR A 177 -15.57 5.65 8.37
N ASP A 178 -16.44 6.54 8.84
CA ASP A 178 -16.85 6.59 10.23
C ASP A 178 -17.99 5.61 10.52
N TYR A 179 -18.09 5.16 11.77
CA TYR A 179 -19.30 4.51 12.23
C TYR A 179 -20.42 5.54 12.36
N SER A 180 -21.65 5.15 11.99
CA SER A 180 -22.85 6.00 12.15
C SER A 180 -23.12 6.36 13.61
N ARG A 181 -22.64 5.54 14.57
CA ARG A 181 -22.68 5.82 16.01
C ARG A 181 -21.27 5.72 16.56
N LYS A 182 -20.83 6.72 17.32
CA LYS A 182 -19.53 6.71 18.00
C LYS A 182 -19.37 5.43 18.81
N LYS A 183 -18.18 4.84 18.78
CA LYS A 183 -17.85 3.56 19.45
C LYS A 183 -17.41 3.72 20.89
N GLY A 184 -17.09 4.93 21.32
CA GLY A 184 -16.67 5.24 22.66
C GLY A 184 -16.14 6.65 22.78
N HIS A 185 -15.65 6.97 23.96
CA HIS A 185 -14.92 8.20 24.25
C HIS A 185 -13.42 7.87 24.22
N ALA A 186 -12.71 8.46 23.28
CA ALA A 186 -11.28 8.55 23.30
C ALA A 186 -10.89 10.01 23.62
N ASP A 187 -9.65 10.24 23.98
CA ASP A 187 -9.03 11.55 23.98
C ASP A 187 -9.38 12.31 22.69
N ASP A 188 -9.51 13.65 22.78
CA ASP A 188 -9.90 14.46 21.62
C ASP A 188 -8.96 14.28 20.42
N GLU A 189 -7.65 14.11 20.67
CA GLU A 189 -6.67 13.85 19.61
C GLU A 189 -6.86 12.47 18.95
N LEU A 190 -7.28 11.46 19.73
CA LEU A 190 -7.51 10.09 19.23
C LEU A 190 -8.89 9.90 18.62
N SER A 191 -9.86 10.75 18.94
CA SER A 191 -11.25 10.61 18.50
C SER A 191 -11.44 10.46 16.99
N PRO A 192 -10.69 11.20 16.12
CA PRO A 192 -10.77 11.01 14.67
C PRO A 192 -10.38 9.61 14.17
N TRP A 193 -9.53 8.91 14.92
CA TRP A 193 -9.04 7.56 14.61
C TRP A 193 -9.93 6.49 15.24
N TYR A 194 -10.28 6.67 16.49
CA TYR A 194 -11.04 5.72 17.30
C TYR A 194 -12.42 5.41 16.69
N ASN A 195 -13.08 6.41 16.12
CA ASN A 195 -14.43 6.29 15.58
C ASN A 195 -14.49 5.86 14.12
N LYS A 196 -13.35 5.55 13.50
CA LYS A 196 -13.34 5.04 12.12
C LYS A 196 -13.66 3.55 12.05
N LYS A 197 -14.38 3.20 11.00
CA LYS A 197 -14.68 1.82 10.59
C LYS A 197 -13.50 1.17 9.88
N ASN A 198 -12.78 1.97 9.12
CA ASN A 198 -11.49 1.73 8.49
C ASN A 198 -10.90 3.08 8.08
N PHE A 199 -9.60 3.14 7.89
CA PHE A 199 -8.94 4.38 7.53
C PHE A 199 -7.63 4.13 6.77
N TRP A 200 -7.17 5.20 6.11
CA TRP A 200 -5.86 5.27 5.49
C TRP A 200 -5.32 6.68 5.63
N MET A 201 -4.01 6.77 5.71
CA MET A 201 -3.23 8.00 5.64
C MET A 201 -2.58 8.03 4.27
N MET A 202 -2.69 9.13 3.55
CA MET A 202 -2.07 9.24 2.25
C MET A 202 -1.66 10.66 1.90
N HIS A 203 -0.61 10.75 1.10
CA HIS A 203 -0.31 11.89 0.26
C HIS A 203 -0.85 11.63 -1.14
N ARG A 204 -1.45 12.65 -1.74
CA ARG A 204 -1.96 12.59 -3.12
C ARG A 204 -1.57 13.84 -3.87
N GLU A 205 -1.03 13.66 -5.06
CA GLU A 205 -0.71 14.75 -5.99
C GLU A 205 -1.35 14.53 -7.36
N PRO A 206 -1.60 15.61 -8.13
CA PRO A 206 -1.91 15.51 -9.54
C PRO A 206 -0.83 14.74 -10.29
N PHE A 207 -1.20 14.09 -11.39
CA PHE A 207 -0.26 13.46 -12.31
C PHE A 207 0.73 14.53 -12.81
N ASN A 208 2.01 14.36 -12.53
CA ASN A 208 3.04 15.38 -12.78
C ASN A 208 4.40 14.75 -13.14
N GLU A 209 5.36 15.61 -13.44
CA GLU A 209 6.71 15.24 -13.88
C GLU A 209 7.56 14.49 -12.84
N LYS A 210 7.21 14.52 -11.55
CA LYS A 210 7.88 13.71 -10.52
C LYS A 210 7.85 12.21 -10.88
N LEU A 211 6.77 11.78 -11.53
CA LEU A 211 6.58 10.41 -11.98
C LEU A 211 7.49 9.97 -13.14
N PHE A 212 8.16 10.94 -13.84
CA PHE A 212 8.81 10.67 -15.12
C PHE A 212 10.28 10.32 -15.01
N SER A 213 10.80 10.15 -13.82
CA SER A 213 12.21 9.80 -13.60
C SER A 213 12.38 8.67 -12.58
N HIS A 214 13.56 8.07 -12.57
CA HIS A 214 13.96 7.07 -11.59
C HIS A 214 13.95 7.61 -10.15
N ASP A 215 14.13 8.92 -9.95
CA ASP A 215 14.15 9.54 -8.62
C ASP A 215 12.85 9.31 -7.86
N PHE A 216 11.76 9.01 -8.58
CA PHE A 216 10.47 8.68 -7.97
C PHE A 216 10.52 7.42 -7.09
N VAL A 217 11.42 6.49 -7.34
CA VAL A 217 11.67 5.31 -6.46
C VAL A 217 12.05 5.77 -5.06
N THR A 218 13.01 6.70 -4.98
CA THR A 218 13.48 7.24 -3.70
C THR A 218 12.39 8.03 -3.01
N LEU A 219 11.69 8.92 -3.73
CA LEU A 219 10.58 9.69 -3.20
C LEU A 219 9.49 8.78 -2.62
N CYS A 220 9.05 7.79 -3.38
CA CYS A 220 8.04 6.82 -2.92
C CYS A 220 8.50 6.04 -1.67
N ALA A 221 9.76 5.58 -1.66
CA ALA A 221 10.32 4.87 -0.51
C ALA A 221 10.49 5.78 0.71
N ASP A 222 10.79 7.07 0.55
CA ASP A 222 10.87 8.06 1.64
C ASP A 222 9.50 8.27 2.28
N ASP A 223 8.47 8.46 1.47
CA ASP A 223 7.09 8.62 1.93
C ASP A 223 6.60 7.39 2.69
N LEU A 224 6.83 6.18 2.15
CA LEU A 224 6.48 4.94 2.83
C LEU A 224 7.27 4.75 4.12
N SER A 225 8.54 5.14 4.14
CA SER A 225 9.39 5.08 5.35
C SER A 225 8.88 5.98 6.47
N ALA A 226 8.36 7.16 6.15
CA ALA A 226 7.76 8.07 7.13
C ALA A 226 6.54 7.45 7.83
N LEU A 227 5.82 6.53 7.16
CA LEU A 227 4.65 5.85 7.70
C LEU A 227 4.96 4.52 8.40
N MET A 228 6.24 4.07 8.41
CA MET A 228 6.65 2.82 9.06
C MET A 228 6.28 2.73 10.55
N PRO A 229 6.34 3.81 11.36
CA PRO A 229 5.89 3.74 12.74
C PRO A 229 4.42 3.34 12.90
N PHE A 230 3.53 3.82 12.02
CA PHE A 230 2.12 3.38 11.98
C PHE A 230 1.99 1.93 11.52
N TYR A 231 2.69 1.54 10.46
CA TYR A 231 2.71 0.18 9.96
C TYR A 231 3.09 -0.82 11.08
N ARG A 232 4.16 -0.55 11.83
CA ARG A 232 4.61 -1.38 12.95
C ARG A 232 3.61 -1.41 14.09
N TYR A 233 3.00 -0.26 14.43
CA TYR A 233 1.94 -0.21 15.43
C TYR A 233 0.74 -1.09 15.02
N PHE A 234 0.32 -1.02 13.78
CA PHE A 234 -0.79 -1.83 13.27
C PHE A 234 -0.49 -3.34 13.27
N LEU A 235 0.77 -3.74 13.11
CA LEU A 235 1.18 -5.13 13.30
C LEU A 235 1.00 -5.59 14.75
N GLN A 236 1.34 -4.74 15.71
CA GLN A 236 1.29 -5.08 17.15
C GLN A 236 -0.16 -5.18 17.66
N VAL A 237 -1.05 -4.35 17.16
CA VAL A 237 -2.43 -4.29 17.67
C VAL A 237 -3.38 -5.28 17.00
N TYR A 238 -2.95 -5.94 15.96
CA TYR A 238 -3.75 -7.00 15.34
C TYR A 238 -3.84 -8.20 16.28
N GLY A 239 -5.08 -8.60 16.61
CA GLY A 239 -5.31 -9.63 17.60
C GLY A 239 -5.14 -9.20 19.05
N TYR A 240 -4.89 -7.90 19.32
CA TYR A 240 -4.81 -7.38 20.68
C TYR A 240 -6.10 -7.63 21.45
N GLY A 241 -6.01 -8.38 22.56
CA GLY A 241 -7.16 -8.74 23.39
C GLY A 241 -8.09 -9.79 22.78
N ALA A 242 -7.63 -10.56 21.77
CA ALA A 242 -8.37 -11.68 21.19
C ALA A 242 -8.28 -12.97 22.03
#